data_ab32f4175595d40a5d9e3efb760a0a10
#
_entry.id   ab32f4175595d40a5d9e3efb760a0a10
#
_cell.length_a   1.000
_cell.length_b   1.000
_cell.length_c   1.000
_cell.angle_alpha   90.00
_cell.angle_beta   90.00
_cell.angle_gamma   90.00
#
_symmetry.space_group_name_H-M   'P 1'
#
loop_
_entity.id
_entity.type
_entity.pdbx_description
1 polymer ?
#
loop_
_entity_poly.entity_id
_entity_poly.type
_entity_poly.pdbx_seq_one_letter_code
_entity_poly.pdbx_strand_id
1 'polypeptide(L)'
;MKLRIILYILCLLTLPVAAQNVKDLQKQQRELQQQLEQTAQMLKQTKQNETATENKLNLLNNDIKTRKKLIRNIQGEINALNGEMGTLRQKRFTLQKELEAYKEDYARLVRETHYADMQQSPLLFLLSAKNFQQLIRRAQYMQQFAAYRKEQVKKIESLQSDIDIQNTLLEERKQSRSTALQAQKREQDKLTRDERKQKDMLKSLKKQE
;
A
#
# COMPACT_ATOMS: atom_id res chain seq x y z
N MET A 1 7.54 28.35 -18.60
CA MET A 1 6.89 28.22 -17.26
C MET A 1 5.49 27.59 -17.31
N LYS A 2 4.58 28.04 -18.17
CA LYS A 2 3.18 27.51 -18.25
C LYS A 2 3.08 26.01 -18.57
N LEU A 3 3.94 25.47 -19.44
CA LEU A 3 3.92 24.05 -19.82
C LEU A 3 4.34 23.12 -18.66
N ARG A 4 5.26 23.55 -17.79
CA ARG A 4 5.69 22.78 -16.60
C ARG A 4 4.61 22.75 -15.52
N ILE A 5 3.81 23.81 -15.38
CA ILE A 5 2.69 23.88 -14.43
C ILE A 5 1.55 22.96 -14.88
N ILE A 6 1.27 22.88 -16.19
CA ILE A 6 0.27 21.96 -16.75
C ILE A 6 0.69 20.50 -16.55
N LEU A 7 1.97 20.17 -16.67
CA LEU A 7 2.49 18.81 -16.41
C LEU A 7 2.37 18.41 -14.92
N TYR A 8 2.58 19.36 -13.99
CA TYR A 8 2.38 19.14 -12.55
C TYR A 8 0.91 18.98 -12.18
N ILE A 9 0.00 19.72 -12.82
CA ILE A 9 -1.45 19.61 -12.59
C ILE A 9 -1.97 18.28 -13.16
N LEU A 10 -1.44 17.81 -14.30
CA LEU A 10 -1.82 16.51 -14.90
C LEU A 10 -1.33 15.32 -14.02
N CYS A 11 -0.19 15.46 -13.35
CA CYS A 11 0.33 14.43 -12.44
C CYS A 11 -0.45 14.36 -11.11
N LEU A 12 -1.13 15.45 -10.69
CA LEU A 12 -1.96 15.50 -9.47
C LEU A 12 -3.34 14.86 -9.65
N LEU A 13 -3.79 14.67 -10.89
CA LEU A 13 -5.10 14.09 -11.21
C LEU A 13 -5.10 12.54 -11.32
N THR A 14 -3.94 11.89 -11.20
CA THR A 14 -3.82 10.42 -11.31
C THR A 14 -3.77 9.67 -9.97
N LEU A 15 -4.22 10.26 -8.87
CA LEU A 15 -4.37 9.60 -7.58
C LEU A 15 -5.87 9.59 -7.18
N PRO A 16 -6.44 8.56 -6.70
CA PRO A 16 -6.14 7.19 -6.28
C PRO A 16 -7.23 6.18 -6.69
N VAL A 17 -7.25 5.69 -7.91
CA VAL A 17 -8.24 4.69 -8.33
C VAL A 17 -8.12 3.39 -7.51
N ALA A 18 -6.92 3.01 -7.09
CA ALA A 18 -6.71 1.79 -6.32
C ALA A 18 -7.24 1.86 -4.88
N ALA A 19 -7.06 2.99 -4.19
CA ALA A 19 -7.53 3.16 -2.81
C ALA A 19 -9.07 3.28 -2.72
N GLN A 20 -9.71 3.84 -3.73
CA GLN A 20 -11.18 3.83 -3.84
C GLN A 20 -11.70 2.41 -4.01
N ASN A 21 -11.05 1.58 -4.80
CA ASN A 21 -11.46 0.20 -5.07
C ASN A 21 -11.50 -0.67 -3.77
N VAL A 22 -10.49 -0.58 -2.91
CA VAL A 22 -10.48 -1.33 -1.63
C VAL A 22 -11.58 -0.85 -0.67
N LYS A 23 -11.78 0.46 -0.55
CA LYS A 23 -12.85 1.02 0.31
C LYS A 23 -14.24 0.64 -0.17
N ASP A 24 -14.48 0.64 -1.47
CA ASP A 24 -15.76 0.25 -2.06
C ASP A 24 -16.02 -1.24 -1.84
N LEU A 25 -15.02 -2.09 -2.01
CA LEU A 25 -15.10 -3.52 -1.74
C LEU A 25 -15.40 -3.79 -0.26
N GLN A 26 -14.77 -3.08 0.67
CA GLN A 26 -15.05 -3.18 2.10
C GLN A 26 -16.46 -2.69 2.49
N LYS A 27 -16.98 -1.67 1.80
CA LYS A 27 -18.36 -1.23 1.98
C LYS A 27 -19.34 -2.32 1.55
N GLN A 28 -19.17 -2.88 0.37
CA GLN A 28 -19.98 -3.98 -0.14
C GLN A 28 -19.90 -5.24 0.76
N GLN A 29 -18.73 -5.53 1.32
CA GLN A 29 -18.57 -6.62 2.29
C GLN A 29 -19.45 -6.40 3.54
N ARG A 30 -19.46 -5.20 4.09
CA ARG A 30 -20.30 -4.86 5.25
C ARG A 30 -21.78 -5.04 4.93
N GLU A 31 -22.23 -4.60 3.76
CA GLU A 31 -23.61 -4.76 3.32
C GLU A 31 -23.98 -6.26 3.17
N LEU A 32 -23.10 -7.07 2.59
CA LEU A 32 -23.31 -8.51 2.46
C LEU A 32 -23.29 -9.23 3.81
N GLN A 33 -22.47 -8.79 4.76
CA GLN A 33 -22.46 -9.32 6.13
C GLN A 33 -23.76 -9.01 6.87
N GLN A 34 -24.30 -7.78 6.74
CA GLN A 34 -25.59 -7.42 7.32
C GLN A 34 -26.74 -8.26 6.74
N GLN A 35 -26.74 -8.52 5.44
CA GLN A 35 -27.73 -9.42 4.82
C GLN A 35 -27.64 -10.84 5.40
N LEU A 36 -26.42 -11.36 5.60
CA LEU A 36 -26.23 -12.68 6.21
C LEU A 36 -26.74 -12.73 7.66
N GLU A 37 -26.52 -11.68 8.45
CA GLU A 37 -27.04 -11.59 9.81
C GLU A 37 -28.58 -11.56 9.85
N GLN A 38 -29.18 -10.76 8.97
CA GLN A 38 -30.64 -10.70 8.84
C GLN A 38 -31.23 -12.07 8.47
N THR A 39 -30.65 -12.75 7.50
CA THR A 39 -31.10 -14.08 7.09
C THR A 39 -30.90 -15.13 8.21
N ALA A 40 -29.80 -15.03 8.96
CA ALA A 40 -29.55 -15.91 10.10
C ALA A 40 -30.62 -15.72 11.23
N GLN A 41 -31.09 -14.47 11.44
CA GLN A 41 -32.19 -14.20 12.38
C GLN A 41 -33.52 -14.79 11.89
N MET A 42 -33.86 -14.62 10.61
CA MET A 42 -35.03 -15.21 9.99
C MET A 42 -35.04 -16.75 10.08
N LEU A 43 -33.90 -17.39 9.85
CA LEU A 43 -33.72 -18.84 10.01
C LEU A 43 -33.98 -19.33 11.43
N LYS A 44 -33.62 -18.55 12.46
CA LYS A 44 -33.92 -18.87 13.87
C LYS A 44 -35.42 -18.75 14.21
N GLN A 45 -36.14 -17.82 13.57
CA GLN A 45 -37.55 -17.54 13.83
C GLN A 45 -38.48 -18.50 13.11
N THR A 46 -38.03 -19.19 12.07
CA THR A 46 -38.86 -20.10 11.26
C THR A 46 -39.15 -21.40 12.02
N LYS A 47 -40.43 -21.65 12.32
CA LYS A 47 -40.91 -22.85 13.07
C LYS A 47 -40.82 -24.15 12.25
N GLN A 48 -40.96 -25.32 12.92
CA GLN A 48 -40.70 -26.65 12.37
C GLN A 48 -41.88 -27.32 11.64
N ASN A 49 -42.52 -26.70 10.69
CA ASN A 49 -43.56 -27.29 9.84
C ASN A 49 -43.04 -27.53 8.42
N GLU A 50 -43.70 -28.34 7.58
CA GLU A 50 -43.29 -28.64 6.21
C GLU A 50 -43.08 -27.39 5.36
N THR A 51 -44.02 -26.46 5.35
CA THR A 51 -43.88 -25.12 4.73
C THR A 51 -42.69 -24.33 5.30
N ALA A 52 -42.34 -24.58 6.56
CA ALA A 52 -41.18 -23.98 7.20
C ALA A 52 -39.88 -24.58 6.69
N THR A 53 -39.88 -25.82 6.22
CA THR A 53 -38.65 -26.48 5.66
C THR A 53 -38.29 -25.91 4.29
N GLU A 54 -39.29 -25.69 3.41
CA GLU A 54 -39.10 -25.00 2.13
C GLU A 54 -38.60 -23.58 2.31
N ASN A 55 -39.22 -22.84 3.22
CA ASN A 55 -38.78 -21.48 3.55
C ASN A 55 -37.35 -21.44 4.09
N LYS A 56 -36.98 -22.40 4.96
CA LYS A 56 -35.58 -22.55 5.43
C LYS A 56 -34.63 -22.86 4.31
N LEU A 57 -35.02 -23.72 3.37
CA LEU A 57 -34.19 -24.05 2.21
C LEU A 57 -33.99 -22.82 1.31
N ASN A 58 -35.02 -22.02 1.08
CA ASN A 58 -34.95 -20.79 0.30
C ASN A 58 -34.02 -19.74 0.97
N LEU A 59 -34.15 -19.55 2.30
CA LEU A 59 -33.27 -18.68 3.07
C LEU A 59 -31.82 -19.16 3.01
N LEU A 60 -31.58 -20.47 3.19
CA LEU A 60 -30.24 -21.06 3.12
C LEU A 60 -29.63 -20.94 1.71
N ASN A 61 -30.45 -21.08 0.66
CA ASN A 61 -30.01 -20.83 -0.71
C ASN A 61 -29.56 -19.38 -0.93
N ASN A 62 -30.30 -18.42 -0.37
CA ASN A 62 -29.93 -17.00 -0.42
C ASN A 62 -28.64 -16.72 0.37
N ASP A 63 -28.48 -17.33 1.54
CA ASP A 63 -27.24 -17.26 2.33
C ASP A 63 -26.04 -17.76 1.54
N ILE A 64 -26.15 -18.93 0.93
CA ILE A 64 -25.09 -19.51 0.09
C ILE A 64 -24.73 -18.57 -1.06
N LYS A 65 -25.75 -18.01 -1.76
CA LYS A 65 -25.51 -17.05 -2.85
C LYS A 65 -24.79 -15.79 -2.36
N THR A 66 -25.25 -15.22 -1.23
CA THR A 66 -24.70 -14.01 -0.62
C THR A 66 -23.25 -14.26 -0.15
N ARG A 67 -23.01 -15.41 0.49
CA ARG A 67 -21.66 -15.80 0.95
C ARG A 67 -20.70 -16.02 -0.21
N LYS A 68 -21.16 -16.61 -1.32
CA LYS A 68 -20.37 -16.72 -2.56
C LYS A 68 -19.99 -15.34 -3.14
N LYS A 69 -20.91 -14.35 -3.06
CA LYS A 69 -20.62 -12.96 -3.45
C LYS A 69 -19.59 -12.33 -2.51
N LEU A 70 -19.75 -12.52 -1.19
CA LEU A 70 -18.83 -12.02 -0.18
C LEU A 70 -17.40 -12.57 -0.39
N ILE A 71 -17.26 -13.87 -0.62
CA ILE A 71 -15.96 -14.51 -0.89
C ILE A 71 -15.31 -13.94 -2.15
N ARG A 72 -16.08 -13.72 -3.22
CA ARG A 72 -15.56 -13.09 -4.45
C ARG A 72 -15.10 -11.65 -4.19
N ASN A 73 -15.84 -10.92 -3.36
CA ASN A 73 -15.51 -9.55 -3.01
C ASN A 73 -14.21 -9.46 -2.18
N ILE A 74 -14.05 -10.35 -1.20
CA ILE A 74 -12.80 -10.48 -0.44
C ILE A 74 -11.63 -10.86 -1.35
N GLN A 75 -11.84 -11.74 -2.34
CA GLN A 75 -10.81 -12.08 -3.33
C GLN A 75 -10.42 -10.85 -4.18
N GLY A 76 -11.38 -10.02 -4.56
CA GLY A 76 -11.14 -8.73 -5.22
C GLY A 76 -10.28 -7.80 -4.38
N GLU A 77 -10.58 -7.67 -3.07
CA GLU A 77 -9.78 -6.88 -2.13
C GLU A 77 -8.33 -7.40 -2.04
N ILE A 78 -8.14 -8.72 -1.92
CA ILE A 78 -6.81 -9.34 -1.89
C ILE A 78 -6.03 -9.01 -3.16
N ASN A 79 -6.68 -9.07 -4.33
CA ASN A 79 -6.05 -8.74 -5.61
C ASN A 79 -5.66 -7.26 -5.68
N ALA A 80 -6.53 -6.36 -5.23
CA ALA A 80 -6.24 -4.92 -5.17
C ALA A 80 -5.06 -4.62 -4.23
N LEU A 81 -5.06 -5.21 -3.03
CA LEU A 81 -3.95 -5.08 -2.07
C LEU A 81 -2.63 -5.62 -2.64
N ASN A 82 -2.65 -6.73 -3.39
CA ASN A 82 -1.46 -7.25 -4.08
C ASN A 82 -0.94 -6.26 -5.13
N GLY A 83 -1.83 -5.61 -5.88
CA GLY A 83 -1.48 -4.54 -6.83
C GLY A 83 -0.83 -3.34 -6.13
N GLU A 84 -1.44 -2.83 -5.06
CA GLU A 84 -0.88 -1.73 -4.26
C GLU A 84 0.51 -2.08 -3.70
N MET A 85 0.68 -3.30 -3.17
CA MET A 85 1.99 -3.77 -2.69
C MET A 85 3.02 -3.86 -3.81
N GLY A 86 2.60 -4.20 -5.03
CA GLY A 86 3.46 -4.20 -6.22
C GLY A 86 3.99 -2.80 -6.52
N THR A 87 3.11 -1.80 -6.59
CA THR A 87 3.47 -0.40 -6.85
C THR A 87 4.37 0.19 -5.75
N LEU A 88 4.06 -0.08 -4.47
CA LEU A 88 4.88 0.36 -3.35
C LEU A 88 6.30 -0.24 -3.39
N ARG A 89 6.44 -1.52 -3.73
CA ARG A 89 7.75 -2.18 -3.90
C ARG A 89 8.56 -1.54 -5.03
N GLN A 90 7.92 -1.28 -6.16
CA GLN A 90 8.57 -0.63 -7.30
C GLN A 90 9.04 0.78 -6.94
N LYS A 91 8.18 1.58 -6.28
CA LYS A 91 8.53 2.92 -5.81
C LYS A 91 9.72 2.89 -4.84
N ARG A 92 9.68 1.98 -3.85
CA ARG A 92 10.79 1.78 -2.91
C ARG A 92 12.10 1.43 -3.63
N PHE A 93 12.04 0.52 -4.60
CA PHE A 93 13.20 0.12 -5.38
C PHE A 93 13.81 1.30 -6.16
N THR A 94 12.97 2.15 -6.76
CA THR A 94 13.42 3.37 -7.45
C THR A 94 14.10 4.34 -6.48
N LEU A 95 13.48 4.59 -5.31
CA LEU A 95 14.06 5.45 -4.27
C LEU A 95 15.38 4.90 -3.73
N GLN A 96 15.51 3.58 -3.56
CA GLN A 96 16.76 2.94 -3.14
C GLN A 96 17.87 3.15 -4.17
N LYS A 97 17.59 2.99 -5.47
CA LYS A 97 18.57 3.27 -6.53
C LYS A 97 19.00 4.73 -6.54
N GLU A 98 18.05 5.65 -6.39
CA GLU A 98 18.33 7.08 -6.33
C GLU A 98 19.21 7.40 -5.10
N LEU A 99 18.87 6.84 -3.94
CA LEU A 99 19.65 7.00 -2.71
C LEU A 99 21.10 6.52 -2.87
N GLU A 100 21.31 5.34 -3.46
CA GLU A 100 22.67 4.82 -3.70
C GLU A 100 23.46 5.69 -4.67
N ALA A 101 22.83 6.21 -5.73
CA ALA A 101 23.48 7.16 -6.64
C ALA A 101 23.91 8.44 -5.91
N TYR A 102 23.04 9.03 -5.09
CA TYR A 102 23.39 10.22 -4.30
C TYR A 102 24.48 9.94 -3.27
N LYS A 103 24.49 8.78 -2.63
CA LYS A 103 25.57 8.37 -1.71
C LYS A 103 26.90 8.19 -2.42
N GLU A 104 26.90 7.60 -3.61
CA GLU A 104 28.11 7.41 -4.42
C GLU A 104 28.68 8.75 -4.88
N ASP A 105 27.83 9.65 -5.38
CA ASP A 105 28.22 11.01 -5.77
C ASP A 105 28.77 11.78 -4.57
N TYR A 106 28.14 11.70 -3.42
CA TYR A 106 28.62 12.33 -2.19
C TYR A 106 29.96 11.73 -1.73
N ALA A 107 30.12 10.41 -1.78
CA ALA A 107 31.36 9.74 -1.42
C ALA A 107 32.51 10.12 -2.39
N ARG A 108 32.20 10.25 -3.70
CA ARG A 108 33.17 10.76 -4.70
C ARG A 108 33.56 12.19 -4.37
N LEU A 109 32.62 13.07 -4.11
CA LEU A 109 32.86 14.45 -3.73
C LEU A 109 33.77 14.56 -2.50
N VAL A 110 33.52 13.74 -1.47
CA VAL A 110 34.37 13.71 -0.25
C VAL A 110 35.76 13.21 -0.55
N ARG A 111 35.94 12.17 -1.38
CA ARG A 111 37.26 11.65 -1.80
C ARG A 111 38.02 12.68 -2.58
N GLU A 112 37.42 13.30 -3.59
CA GLU A 112 38.08 14.32 -4.44
C GLU A 112 38.53 15.52 -3.62
N THR A 113 37.74 15.96 -2.65
CA THR A 113 38.15 17.05 -1.74
C THR A 113 39.20 16.64 -0.73
N HIS A 114 39.27 15.36 -0.39
CA HIS A 114 40.34 14.86 0.48
C HIS A 114 41.70 14.80 -0.22
N TYR A 115 41.70 14.45 -1.50
CA TYR A 115 42.96 14.41 -2.33
C TYR A 115 43.40 15.78 -2.82
N ALA A 116 42.49 16.76 -2.95
CA ALA A 116 42.86 18.13 -3.37
C ALA A 116 43.21 18.94 -2.12
N ASP A 117 44.48 18.91 -1.65
CA ASP A 117 45.14 19.78 -0.64
C ASP A 117 44.24 20.58 0.36
N MET A 118 42.95 20.37 0.37
CA MET A 118 41.96 20.99 1.29
C MET A 118 41.99 20.38 2.71
N GLN A 119 42.84 19.38 2.94
CA GLN A 119 43.04 18.82 4.30
C GLN A 119 43.74 19.81 5.24
N GLN A 120 44.50 20.73 4.67
CA GLN A 120 45.05 21.82 5.45
C GLN A 120 43.90 22.82 5.70
N SER A 121 43.74 23.25 6.92
CA SER A 121 42.69 24.16 7.43
C SER A 121 42.08 25.04 6.33
N PRO A 122 40.75 25.19 6.22
CA PRO A 122 40.11 26.11 5.28
C PRO A 122 40.73 27.51 5.27
N LEU A 123 41.26 27.93 6.41
CA LEU A 123 42.02 29.17 6.55
C LEU A 123 43.34 29.15 5.74
N LEU A 124 44.08 28.05 5.77
CA LEU A 124 45.33 27.93 4.98
C LEU A 124 45.07 27.95 3.45
N PHE A 125 43.98 27.34 3.01
CA PHE A 125 43.53 27.41 1.63
C PHE A 125 43.21 28.86 1.21
N LEU A 126 42.59 29.66 2.06
CA LEU A 126 42.32 31.07 1.79
C LEU A 126 43.60 31.90 1.82
N LEU A 127 44.42 31.71 2.85
CA LEU A 127 45.69 32.48 3.04
C LEU A 127 46.74 32.16 1.99
N SER A 128 46.71 31.01 1.33
CA SER A 128 47.60 30.67 0.22
C SER A 128 47.25 31.36 -1.12
N ALA A 129 46.28 32.30 -1.10
CA ALA A 129 45.92 33.08 -2.28
C ALA A 129 47.03 34.09 -2.63
N LYS A 130 47.39 34.16 -3.93
CA LYS A 130 48.49 35.04 -4.43
C LYS A 130 48.08 36.53 -4.51
N ASN A 131 46.78 36.80 -4.53
CA ASN A 131 46.25 38.16 -4.57
C ASN A 131 44.83 38.23 -4.01
N PHE A 132 44.32 39.42 -3.72
CA PHE A 132 43.01 39.64 -3.13
C PHE A 132 41.84 39.10 -3.99
N GLN A 133 41.94 39.20 -5.32
CA GLN A 133 40.93 38.67 -6.22
C GLN A 133 40.82 37.11 -6.13
N GLN A 134 41.97 36.45 -5.98
CA GLN A 134 42.03 35.01 -5.81
C GLN A 134 41.44 34.60 -4.43
N LEU A 135 41.71 35.38 -3.39
CA LEU A 135 41.11 35.17 -2.05
C LEU A 135 39.59 35.20 -2.11
N ILE A 136 39.03 36.23 -2.75
CA ILE A 136 37.56 36.35 -2.88
C ILE A 136 36.98 35.14 -3.66
N ARG A 137 37.56 34.75 -4.79
CA ARG A 137 37.12 33.61 -5.57
C ARG A 137 37.17 32.30 -4.77
N ARG A 138 38.23 32.09 -3.99
CA ARG A 138 38.34 30.92 -3.10
C ARG A 138 37.28 30.92 -2.00
N ALA A 139 37.01 32.06 -1.41
CA ALA A 139 35.97 32.19 -0.40
C ALA A 139 34.55 31.87 -0.98
N GLN A 140 34.24 32.42 -2.14
CA GLN A 140 33.00 32.12 -2.87
C GLN A 140 32.88 30.64 -3.23
N TYR A 141 33.97 30.03 -3.72
CA TYR A 141 34.01 28.60 -4.02
C TYR A 141 33.71 27.74 -2.77
N MET A 142 34.36 28.07 -1.65
CA MET A 142 34.12 27.34 -0.39
C MET A 142 32.69 27.47 0.09
N GLN A 143 32.09 28.66 -0.03
CA GLN A 143 30.69 28.88 0.34
C GLN A 143 29.75 28.06 -0.54
N GLN A 144 29.96 28.07 -1.87
CA GLN A 144 29.16 27.30 -2.81
C GLN A 144 29.33 25.78 -2.57
N PHE A 145 30.56 25.35 -2.31
CA PHE A 145 30.86 23.95 -2.01
C PHE A 145 30.20 23.46 -0.71
N ALA A 146 30.24 24.29 0.34
CA ALA A 146 29.57 23.98 1.60
C ALA A 146 28.04 23.91 1.43
N ALA A 147 27.46 24.84 0.66
CA ALA A 147 26.04 24.82 0.33
C ALA A 147 25.66 23.57 -0.46
N TYR A 148 26.43 23.20 -1.47
CA TYR A 148 26.20 21.98 -2.27
C TYR A 148 26.27 20.72 -1.42
N ARG A 149 27.28 20.57 -0.55
CA ARG A 149 27.39 19.44 0.38
C ARG A 149 26.16 19.32 1.30
N LYS A 150 25.72 20.46 1.84
CA LYS A 150 24.54 20.50 2.71
C LYS A 150 23.28 20.08 1.97
N GLU A 151 23.15 20.46 0.70
CA GLU A 151 22.02 20.04 -0.17
C GLU A 151 22.06 18.54 -0.45
N GLN A 152 23.24 17.98 -0.76
CA GLN A 152 23.41 16.53 -0.97
C GLN A 152 23.01 15.72 0.28
N VAL A 153 23.45 16.13 1.46
CA VAL A 153 23.08 15.47 2.72
C VAL A 153 21.57 15.53 2.95
N LYS A 154 20.96 16.71 2.77
CA LYS A 154 19.49 16.86 2.90
C LYS A 154 18.72 15.96 1.92
N LYS A 155 19.22 15.81 0.67
CA LYS A 155 18.59 14.94 -0.31
C LYS A 155 18.69 13.47 0.09
N ILE A 156 19.83 13.03 0.62
CA ILE A 156 20.04 11.68 1.15
C ILE A 156 19.08 11.41 2.32
N GLU A 157 18.98 12.33 3.28
CA GLU A 157 18.06 12.21 4.42
C GLU A 157 16.59 12.15 3.98
N SER A 158 16.21 12.99 3.03
CA SER A 158 14.86 12.97 2.45
C SER A 158 14.54 11.63 1.78
N LEU A 159 15.46 11.10 0.97
CA LEU A 159 15.27 9.79 0.31
C LEU A 159 15.19 8.64 1.31
N GLN A 160 15.98 8.68 2.40
CA GLN A 160 15.87 7.70 3.48
C GLN A 160 14.50 7.75 4.15
N SER A 161 14.02 8.97 4.50
CA SER A 161 12.69 9.16 5.06
C SER A 161 11.59 8.66 4.13
N ASP A 162 11.68 8.94 2.83
CA ASP A 162 10.72 8.46 1.84
C ASP A 162 10.69 6.93 1.74
N ILE A 163 11.86 6.28 1.82
CA ILE A 163 11.96 4.81 1.85
C ILE A 163 11.30 4.24 3.10
N ASP A 164 11.49 4.86 4.26
CA ASP A 164 10.89 4.41 5.52
C ASP A 164 9.36 4.54 5.49
N ILE A 165 8.84 5.61 4.89
CA ILE A 165 7.40 5.76 4.62
C ILE A 165 6.90 4.62 3.73
N GLN A 166 7.60 4.29 2.63
CA GLN A 166 7.20 3.17 1.77
C GLN A 166 7.24 1.82 2.49
N ASN A 167 8.23 1.60 3.38
CA ASN A 167 8.32 0.39 4.19
C ASN A 167 7.13 0.26 5.15
N THR A 168 6.77 1.34 5.84
CA THR A 168 5.61 1.39 6.74
C THR A 168 4.32 1.07 5.99
N LEU A 169 4.07 1.72 4.86
CA LEU A 169 2.91 1.47 4.02
C LEU A 169 2.85 0.02 3.52
N LEU A 170 4.01 -0.55 3.13
CA LEU A 170 4.09 -1.95 2.73
C LEU A 170 3.69 -2.89 3.86
N GLU A 171 4.12 -2.63 5.08
CA GLU A 171 3.78 -3.46 6.23
C GLU A 171 2.29 -3.37 6.57
N GLU A 172 1.70 -2.19 6.52
CA GLU A 172 0.26 -1.99 6.67
C GLU A 172 -0.55 -2.78 5.63
N ARG A 173 -0.12 -2.76 4.35
CA ARG A 173 -0.80 -3.52 3.29
C ARG A 173 -0.63 -5.03 3.44
N LYS A 174 0.51 -5.51 3.91
CA LYS A 174 0.70 -6.94 4.26
C LYS A 174 -0.24 -7.38 5.37
N GLN A 175 -0.38 -6.57 6.41
CA GLN A 175 -1.29 -6.85 7.51
C GLN A 175 -2.75 -6.88 7.04
N SER A 176 -3.17 -5.89 6.25
CA SER A 176 -4.52 -5.84 5.65
C SER A 176 -4.80 -7.07 4.79
N ARG A 177 -3.83 -7.47 3.94
CA ARG A 177 -3.92 -8.69 3.12
C ARG A 177 -4.03 -9.95 3.96
N SER A 178 -3.26 -10.06 5.04
CA SER A 178 -3.32 -11.21 5.96
C SER A 178 -4.70 -11.33 6.60
N THR A 179 -5.27 -10.21 7.05
CA THR A 179 -6.61 -10.14 7.61
C THR A 179 -7.68 -10.58 6.58
N ALA A 180 -7.58 -10.08 5.35
CA ALA A 180 -8.49 -10.45 4.27
C ALA A 180 -8.42 -11.96 3.93
N LEU A 181 -7.23 -12.54 3.90
CA LEU A 181 -7.04 -13.98 3.69
C LEU A 181 -7.67 -14.82 4.81
N GLN A 182 -7.54 -14.40 6.06
CA GLN A 182 -8.19 -15.07 7.19
C GLN A 182 -9.71 -14.96 7.12
N ALA A 183 -10.24 -13.80 6.73
CA ALA A 183 -11.66 -13.60 6.53
C ALA A 183 -12.20 -14.49 5.40
N GLN A 184 -11.48 -14.56 4.28
CA GLN A 184 -11.83 -15.44 3.16
C GLN A 184 -11.92 -16.90 3.59
N LYS A 185 -10.92 -17.38 4.33
CA LYS A 185 -10.92 -18.77 4.84
C LYS A 185 -12.11 -19.03 5.76
N ARG A 186 -12.42 -18.14 6.69
CA ARG A 186 -13.58 -18.27 7.59
C ARG A 186 -14.89 -18.34 6.81
N GLU A 187 -15.06 -17.50 5.80
CA GLU A 187 -16.28 -17.50 4.99
C GLU A 187 -16.37 -18.76 4.09
N GLN A 188 -15.24 -19.28 3.59
CA GLN A 188 -15.19 -20.52 2.87
C GLN A 188 -15.61 -21.72 3.75
N ASP A 189 -15.16 -21.75 5.01
CA ASP A 189 -15.52 -22.80 5.97
C ASP A 189 -17.02 -22.75 6.32
N LYS A 190 -17.59 -21.53 6.43
CA LYS A 190 -19.03 -21.34 6.64
C LYS A 190 -19.82 -21.78 5.42
N LEU A 191 -19.38 -21.39 4.22
CA LEU A 191 -20.01 -21.81 2.97
C LEU A 191 -20.11 -23.34 2.86
N THR A 192 -19.00 -24.03 3.12
CA THR A 192 -18.97 -25.50 3.10
C THR A 192 -19.96 -26.11 4.09
N ARG A 193 -20.11 -25.52 5.27
CA ARG A 193 -21.10 -25.98 6.27
C ARG A 193 -22.54 -25.73 5.81
N ASP A 194 -22.82 -24.61 5.20
CA ASP A 194 -24.15 -24.25 4.73
C ASP A 194 -24.56 -25.10 3.51
N GLU A 195 -23.62 -25.40 2.60
CA GLU A 195 -23.86 -26.34 1.50
C GLU A 195 -24.14 -27.76 1.97
N ARG A 196 -23.49 -28.21 3.06
CA ARG A 196 -23.81 -29.51 3.69
C ARG A 196 -25.21 -29.51 4.28
N LYS A 197 -25.59 -28.49 5.05
CA LYS A 197 -26.95 -28.34 5.60
C LYS A 197 -28.01 -28.35 4.50
N GLN A 198 -27.76 -27.61 3.40
CA GLN A 198 -28.65 -27.59 2.25
C GLN A 198 -28.86 -29.01 1.68
N LYS A 199 -27.76 -29.74 1.48
CA LYS A 199 -27.82 -31.11 0.96
C LYS A 199 -28.60 -32.05 1.89
N ASP A 200 -28.41 -31.93 3.22
CA ASP A 200 -29.09 -32.75 4.19
C ASP A 200 -30.60 -32.42 4.27
N MET A 201 -30.97 -31.14 4.18
CA MET A 201 -32.36 -30.71 4.10
C MET A 201 -33.06 -31.22 2.83
N LEU A 202 -32.38 -31.15 1.69
CA LEU A 202 -32.90 -31.69 0.41
C LEU A 202 -33.13 -33.20 0.48
N LYS A 203 -32.24 -33.94 1.18
CA LYS A 203 -32.41 -35.39 1.39
C LYS A 203 -33.57 -35.71 2.30
N SER A 204 -33.80 -34.89 3.33
CA SER A 204 -34.95 -35.07 4.25
C SER A 204 -36.28 -34.84 3.55
N LEU A 205 -36.38 -33.78 2.73
CA LEU A 205 -37.57 -33.48 1.93
C LEU A 205 -37.91 -34.64 0.97
N LYS A 206 -36.92 -35.17 0.22
CA LYS A 206 -37.11 -36.29 -0.69
C LYS A 206 -37.47 -37.63 -0.03
N LYS A 207 -37.37 -37.75 1.27
CA LYS A 207 -37.81 -38.93 2.03
C LYS A 207 -39.22 -38.82 2.56
N GLN A 208 -39.80 -37.63 2.51
CA GLN A 208 -41.14 -37.31 2.95
C GLN A 208 -42.19 -37.31 1.82
N GLU A 209 -41.71 -37.27 0.55
CA GLU A 209 -42.48 -37.55 -0.65
C GLU A 209 -42.54 -39.10 -0.90
#